data_a83309b0eee4d20b1639b7e986bd7bc6
#
_entry.id   a83309b0eee4d20b1639b7e986bd7bc6
#
_cell.length_a   1.000
_cell.length_b   1.000
_cell.length_c   1.000
_cell.angle_alpha   90.00
_cell.angle_beta   90.00
_cell.angle_gamma   90.00
#
_symmetry.space_group_name_H-M   'P 1'
#
loop_
_entity.id
_entity.type
_entity.pdbx_description
1 polymer ?
#
loop_
_entity_poly.entity_id
_entity_poly.type
_entity_poly.pdbx_seq_one_letter_code
_entity_poly.pdbx_strand_id
1 'polypeptide(L)'
;YYKVAVGTGGDGSSAGSPIYKANLEAALSDAALSSLDSVIILLPEGEYSANAAPYSITKSSLAIIGEGDTSTVTIKSPVDIELTNGGNVSFQKVHLTAKTSTGRGVVDIKSSKTTVSFSESKITIEGRGTGDSGSGACFGIVSQLTVDENTVNFINSRMYMSEGFERGLAFRDGGGLGRSE
;
A
#
# COMPACT_ATOMS: atom_id res chain seq x y z
N TYR A 1 12.02 -12.13 -6.87
CA TYR A 1 12.42 -10.74 -6.70
C TYR A 1 12.19 -9.95 -7.98
N TYR A 2 11.50 -8.85 -7.86
CA TYR A 2 11.39 -7.83 -8.90
C TYR A 2 12.12 -6.56 -8.43
N LYS A 3 12.62 -5.79 -9.37
CA LYS A 3 13.20 -4.47 -9.10
C LYS A 3 12.65 -3.44 -10.08
N VAL A 4 12.13 -2.34 -9.56
CA VAL A 4 11.62 -1.24 -10.38
C VAL A 4 12.78 -0.31 -10.74
N ALA A 5 13.45 -0.63 -11.84
CA ALA A 5 14.58 0.14 -12.35
C ALA A 5 14.82 -0.18 -13.83
N VAL A 6 15.63 0.66 -14.47
CA VAL A 6 16.18 0.34 -15.78
C VAL A 6 17.27 -0.72 -15.62
N GLY A 7 17.09 -1.87 -16.24
CA GLY A 7 18.03 -2.98 -16.18
C GLY A 7 17.61 -4.11 -17.09
N THR A 8 18.52 -5.05 -17.34
CA THR A 8 18.27 -6.24 -18.15
C THR A 8 18.86 -7.47 -17.46
N GLY A 9 18.21 -8.61 -17.64
CA GLY A 9 18.62 -9.87 -17.05
C GLY A 9 18.00 -10.10 -15.67
N GLY A 10 18.49 -11.10 -14.98
CA GLY A 10 17.94 -11.59 -13.72
C GLY A 10 16.84 -12.63 -13.94
N ASP A 11 16.82 -13.62 -13.07
CA ASP A 11 15.83 -14.72 -13.06
C ASP A 11 14.82 -14.58 -11.92
N GLY A 12 14.96 -13.53 -11.09
CA GLY A 12 14.10 -13.28 -9.95
C GLY A 12 14.38 -14.15 -8.72
N SER A 13 15.37 -15.01 -8.76
CA SER A 13 15.65 -15.96 -7.67
C SER A 13 16.21 -15.29 -6.40
N SER A 14 16.81 -14.12 -6.53
CA SER A 14 17.42 -13.39 -5.42
C SER A 14 17.38 -11.87 -5.64
N ALA A 15 17.66 -11.12 -4.57
CA ALA A 15 17.84 -9.67 -4.67
C ALA A 15 19.02 -9.25 -5.56
N GLY A 16 20.03 -10.10 -5.71
CA GLY A 16 21.16 -9.87 -6.62
C GLY A 16 20.87 -10.21 -8.09
N SER A 17 19.77 -10.93 -8.36
CA SER A 17 19.33 -11.33 -9.71
C SER A 17 17.84 -11.04 -9.92
N PRO A 18 17.35 -9.79 -9.70
CA PRO A 18 15.94 -9.49 -9.80
C PRO A 18 15.46 -9.43 -11.25
N ILE A 19 14.17 -9.66 -11.46
CA ILE A 19 13.50 -9.31 -12.73
C ILE A 19 13.24 -7.81 -12.73
N TYR A 20 13.79 -7.10 -13.69
CA TYR A 20 13.63 -5.65 -13.79
C TYR A 20 12.29 -5.26 -14.43
N LYS A 21 11.65 -4.24 -13.88
CA LYS A 21 10.41 -3.65 -14.37
C LYS A 21 10.54 -2.13 -14.50
N ALA A 22 9.91 -1.58 -15.52
CA ALA A 22 10.00 -0.16 -15.82
C ALA A 22 9.29 0.73 -14.77
N ASN A 23 8.25 0.22 -14.12
CA ASN A 23 7.47 0.93 -13.11
C ASN A 23 6.83 -0.05 -12.11
N LEU A 24 6.25 0.50 -11.05
CA LEU A 24 5.65 -0.29 -9.98
C LEU A 24 4.40 -1.04 -10.44
N GLU A 25 3.58 -0.47 -11.32
CA GLU A 25 2.39 -1.13 -11.87
C GLU A 25 2.75 -2.40 -12.62
N ALA A 26 3.79 -2.35 -13.45
CA ALA A 26 4.29 -3.52 -14.17
C ALA A 26 4.82 -4.60 -13.21
N ALA A 27 5.50 -4.19 -12.14
CA ALA A 27 5.98 -5.12 -11.13
C ALA A 27 4.83 -5.77 -10.34
N LEU A 28 3.81 -5.01 -9.96
CA LEU A 28 2.62 -5.52 -9.26
C LEU A 28 1.80 -6.46 -10.16
N SER A 29 1.65 -6.11 -11.44
CA SER A 29 0.93 -6.93 -12.41
C SER A 29 1.60 -8.29 -12.62
N ASP A 30 2.92 -8.31 -12.81
CA ASP A 30 3.67 -9.55 -12.93
C ASP A 30 3.67 -10.36 -11.64
N ALA A 31 3.79 -9.70 -10.49
CA ALA A 31 3.72 -10.35 -9.18
C ALA A 31 2.38 -11.07 -8.99
N ALA A 32 1.28 -10.45 -9.43
CA ALA A 32 -0.06 -11.05 -9.36
C ALA A 32 -0.18 -12.33 -10.20
N LEU A 33 0.52 -12.40 -11.34
CA LEU A 33 0.53 -13.55 -12.23
C LEU A 33 1.59 -14.60 -11.86
N SER A 34 2.50 -14.27 -10.96
CA SER A 34 3.56 -15.18 -10.53
C SER A 34 2.98 -16.43 -9.87
N SER A 35 3.48 -17.59 -10.27
CA SER A 35 3.17 -18.87 -9.63
C SER A 35 3.87 -19.07 -8.28
N LEU A 36 4.80 -18.19 -7.90
CA LEU A 36 5.51 -18.25 -6.64
C LEU A 36 4.56 -17.91 -5.49
N ASP A 37 4.69 -18.58 -4.36
CA ASP A 37 3.88 -18.33 -3.18
C ASP A 37 4.13 -16.92 -2.59
N SER A 38 5.38 -16.47 -2.66
CA SER A 38 5.79 -15.17 -2.13
C SER A 38 6.61 -14.39 -3.15
N VAL A 39 6.37 -13.08 -3.22
CA VAL A 39 7.07 -12.16 -4.12
C VAL A 39 7.63 -10.96 -3.34
N ILE A 40 8.83 -10.54 -3.70
CA ILE A 40 9.45 -9.32 -3.17
C ILE A 40 9.67 -8.33 -4.31
N ILE A 41 9.23 -7.09 -4.11
CA ILE A 41 9.48 -5.98 -5.03
C ILE A 41 10.44 -5.00 -4.36
N LEU A 42 11.58 -4.77 -4.99
CA LEU A 42 12.59 -3.82 -4.55
C LEU A 42 12.39 -2.47 -5.23
N LEU A 43 12.36 -1.41 -4.46
CA LEU A 43 12.22 -0.04 -4.93
C LEU A 43 13.48 0.76 -4.64
N PRO A 44 14.30 1.08 -5.64
CA PRO A 44 15.35 2.09 -5.50
C PRO A 44 14.80 3.43 -5.03
N GLU A 45 15.68 4.34 -4.67
CA GLU A 45 15.29 5.72 -4.33
C GLU A 45 14.52 6.37 -5.48
N GLY A 46 13.41 7.01 -5.16
CA GLY A 46 12.58 7.68 -6.14
C GLY A 46 11.09 7.79 -5.74
N GLU A 47 10.32 8.44 -6.59
CA GLU A 47 8.87 8.52 -6.48
C GLU A 47 8.21 7.58 -7.50
N TYR A 48 7.33 6.73 -7.01
CA TYR A 48 6.57 5.74 -7.76
C TYR A 48 5.12 6.18 -7.79
N SER A 49 4.72 6.88 -8.85
CA SER A 49 3.39 7.47 -8.98
C SER A 49 2.52 6.66 -9.93
N ALA A 50 1.33 6.28 -9.48
CA ALA A 50 0.29 5.73 -10.35
C ALA A 50 -0.31 6.83 -11.23
N ASN A 51 -0.62 6.53 -12.49
CA ASN A 51 -1.05 7.54 -13.46
C ASN A 51 -2.49 8.03 -13.24
N ALA A 52 -3.46 7.17 -12.98
CA ALA A 52 -4.86 7.58 -12.84
C ALA A 52 -5.73 6.61 -12.01
N ALA A 53 -5.26 5.44 -11.71
CA ALA A 53 -5.98 4.43 -10.96
C ALA A 53 -5.25 4.14 -9.63
N PRO A 54 -5.93 3.56 -8.63
CA PRO A 54 -5.27 3.11 -7.42
C PRO A 54 -4.23 2.03 -7.74
N TYR A 55 -3.16 1.97 -6.96
CA TYR A 55 -2.32 0.78 -6.95
C TYR A 55 -3.12 -0.38 -6.39
N SER A 56 -3.36 -1.41 -7.19
CA SER A 56 -4.09 -2.60 -6.77
C SER A 56 -3.11 -3.74 -6.49
N ILE A 57 -3.11 -4.21 -5.25
CA ILE A 57 -2.29 -5.33 -4.80
C ILE A 57 -3.17 -6.56 -4.70
N THR A 58 -2.97 -7.49 -5.62
CA THR A 58 -3.75 -8.73 -5.74
C THR A 58 -2.97 -9.96 -5.32
N LYS A 59 -1.65 -9.86 -5.12
CA LYS A 59 -0.81 -10.95 -4.65
C LYS A 59 -0.99 -11.16 -3.16
N SER A 60 -1.33 -12.37 -2.73
CA SER A 60 -1.61 -12.70 -1.33
C SER A 60 -0.36 -12.82 -0.44
N SER A 61 0.83 -12.90 -0.99
CA SER A 61 2.09 -12.83 -0.24
C SER A 61 3.07 -11.94 -0.98
N LEU A 62 3.17 -10.69 -0.52
CA LEU A 62 3.96 -9.65 -1.18
C LEU A 62 4.71 -8.81 -0.14
N ALA A 63 5.99 -8.57 -0.39
CA ALA A 63 6.76 -7.56 0.29
C ALA A 63 7.20 -6.47 -0.69
N ILE A 64 7.00 -5.20 -0.34
CA ILE A 64 7.52 -4.05 -1.06
C ILE A 64 8.57 -3.40 -0.16
N ILE A 65 9.82 -3.34 -0.64
CA ILE A 65 10.97 -2.93 0.14
C ILE A 65 11.68 -1.78 -0.55
N GLY A 66 11.80 -0.64 0.13
CA GLY A 66 12.66 0.46 -0.29
C GLY A 66 14.13 0.13 -0.07
N GLU A 67 14.95 0.38 -1.07
CA GLU A 67 16.42 0.19 -0.99
C GLU A 67 17.15 1.42 -0.43
N GLY A 68 16.45 2.54 -0.23
CA GLY A 68 16.95 3.76 0.40
C GLY A 68 16.34 4.01 1.78
N ASP A 69 16.41 5.25 2.22
CA ASP A 69 15.73 5.71 3.42
C ASP A 69 14.23 5.90 3.14
N THR A 70 13.40 5.78 4.17
CA THR A 70 11.94 5.99 4.07
C THR A 70 11.57 7.35 3.45
N SER A 71 12.42 8.35 3.60
CA SER A 71 12.21 9.68 3.01
C SER A 71 12.51 9.77 1.52
N THR A 72 13.22 8.80 0.95
CA THR A 72 13.70 8.81 -0.45
C THR A 72 12.95 7.83 -1.34
N VAL A 73 12.18 6.89 -0.76
CA VAL A 73 11.38 5.92 -1.51
C VAL A 73 9.90 6.19 -1.26
N THR A 74 9.24 6.88 -2.19
CA THR A 74 7.84 7.29 -2.05
C THR A 74 6.94 6.55 -3.04
N ILE A 75 5.89 5.92 -2.52
CA ILE A 75 4.79 5.37 -3.32
C ILE A 75 3.63 6.35 -3.23
N LYS A 76 3.28 6.94 -4.35
CA LYS A 76 2.24 7.96 -4.44
C LYS A 76 1.09 7.48 -5.30
N SER A 77 -0.08 7.37 -4.72
CA SER A 77 -1.30 7.05 -5.46
C SER A 77 -2.18 8.30 -5.58
N PRO A 78 -2.79 8.54 -6.75
CA PRO A 78 -3.74 9.64 -6.92
C PRO A 78 -5.06 9.41 -6.16
N VAL A 79 -5.31 8.19 -5.70
CA VAL A 79 -6.52 7.80 -4.97
C VAL A 79 -6.14 7.05 -3.71
N ASP A 80 -6.10 5.74 -3.75
CA ASP A 80 -5.78 4.86 -2.63
C ASP A 80 -4.91 3.69 -3.11
N ILE A 81 -4.32 2.96 -2.17
CA ILE A 81 -3.61 1.71 -2.43
C ILE A 81 -4.54 0.59 -1.97
N GLU A 82 -5.03 -0.22 -2.89
CA GLU A 82 -6.03 -1.24 -2.62
C GLU A 82 -5.41 -2.62 -2.41
N LEU A 83 -5.74 -3.27 -1.29
CA LEU A 83 -5.41 -4.67 -1.04
C LEU A 83 -6.65 -5.52 -1.32
N THR A 84 -6.67 -6.19 -2.47
CA THR A 84 -7.86 -6.87 -2.99
C THR A 84 -7.82 -8.39 -2.85
N ASN A 85 -6.72 -8.94 -2.34
CA ASN A 85 -6.60 -10.37 -2.08
C ASN A 85 -6.12 -10.61 -0.65
N GLY A 86 -6.67 -11.60 0.04
CA GLY A 86 -6.28 -11.95 1.40
C GLY A 86 -4.82 -12.42 1.47
N GLY A 87 -4.24 -12.40 2.67
CA GLY A 87 -2.88 -12.88 2.90
C GLY A 87 -1.97 -11.83 3.55
N ASN A 88 -0.67 -11.95 3.32
CA ASN A 88 0.34 -11.11 3.98
C ASN A 88 0.94 -10.11 3.00
N VAL A 89 0.69 -8.83 3.22
CA VAL A 89 1.32 -7.74 2.47
C VAL A 89 2.17 -6.92 3.42
N SER A 90 3.42 -6.67 3.07
CA SER A 90 4.33 -5.86 3.87
C SER A 90 4.94 -4.72 3.09
N PHE A 91 5.09 -3.60 3.77
CA PHE A 91 5.79 -2.40 3.31
C PHE A 91 6.95 -2.10 4.24
N GLN A 92 8.16 -2.06 3.70
CA GLN A 92 9.37 -1.81 4.48
C GLN A 92 10.15 -0.64 3.88
N LYS A 93 10.53 0.31 4.71
CA LYS A 93 11.33 1.50 4.33
C LYS A 93 10.73 2.28 3.15
N VAL A 94 9.42 2.48 3.18
CA VAL A 94 8.70 3.23 2.15
C VAL A 94 7.80 4.29 2.76
N HIS A 95 7.64 5.39 2.03
CA HIS A 95 6.66 6.41 2.32
C HIS A 95 5.44 6.21 1.41
N LEU A 96 4.32 5.81 1.99
CA LEU A 96 3.05 5.70 1.28
C LEU A 96 2.29 7.02 1.40
N THR A 97 1.87 7.56 0.28
CA THR A 97 1.05 8.77 0.26
C THR A 97 -0.03 8.67 -0.79
N ALA A 98 -1.20 9.19 -0.49
CA ALA A 98 -2.32 9.21 -1.41
C ALA A 98 -3.28 10.37 -1.11
N LYS A 99 -4.00 10.80 -2.14
CA LYS A 99 -5.25 11.53 -1.98
C LYS A 99 -6.36 10.50 -1.82
N THR A 100 -7.05 10.53 -0.71
CA THR A 100 -8.11 9.56 -0.44
C THR A 100 -9.48 10.23 -0.43
N SER A 101 -10.54 9.48 -0.55
CA SER A 101 -11.91 9.98 -0.48
C SER A 101 -12.54 9.65 0.87
N THR A 102 -13.67 10.29 1.15
CA THR A 102 -14.45 10.03 2.36
C THR A 102 -14.71 8.54 2.56
N GLY A 103 -14.30 8.06 3.70
CA GLY A 103 -14.46 6.65 4.08
C GLY A 103 -13.42 5.70 3.48
N ARG A 104 -12.41 6.20 2.79
CA ARG A 104 -11.30 5.43 2.22
C ARG A 104 -10.00 5.72 2.95
N GLY A 105 -9.02 4.84 2.82
CA GLY A 105 -7.69 4.98 3.37
C GLY A 105 -6.61 5.21 2.32
N VAL A 106 -5.44 5.69 2.73
CA VAL A 106 -4.24 5.61 1.88
C VAL A 106 -3.99 4.14 1.52
N VAL A 107 -4.19 3.25 2.50
CA VAL A 107 -4.26 1.80 2.26
C VAL A 107 -5.67 1.32 2.57
N ASP A 108 -6.31 0.71 1.60
CA ASP A 108 -7.70 0.26 1.63
C ASP A 108 -7.74 -1.27 1.55
N ILE A 109 -8.06 -1.94 2.67
CA ILE A 109 -8.12 -3.40 2.74
C ILE A 109 -9.51 -3.83 2.31
N LYS A 110 -9.59 -4.51 1.17
CA LYS A 110 -10.84 -4.93 0.52
C LYS A 110 -11.09 -6.44 0.56
N SER A 111 -10.26 -7.19 1.26
CA SER A 111 -10.42 -8.64 1.40
C SER A 111 -10.23 -9.08 2.85
N SER A 112 -10.89 -10.16 3.20
CA SER A 112 -10.77 -10.79 4.53
C SER A 112 -9.43 -11.51 4.69
N LYS A 113 -9.04 -11.78 5.93
CA LYS A 113 -7.81 -12.52 6.28
C LYS A 113 -6.54 -11.89 5.71
N THR A 114 -6.53 -10.56 5.68
CA THR A 114 -5.38 -9.79 5.24
C THR A 114 -4.59 -9.31 6.45
N THR A 115 -3.30 -9.63 6.45
CA THR A 115 -2.33 -9.03 7.36
C THR A 115 -1.51 -8.01 6.57
N VAL A 116 -1.60 -6.74 6.94
CA VAL A 116 -0.72 -5.71 6.40
C VAL A 116 0.27 -5.26 7.46
N SER A 117 1.55 -5.23 7.11
CA SER A 117 2.62 -4.87 8.03
C SER A 117 3.43 -3.71 7.46
N PHE A 118 3.70 -2.72 8.30
CA PHE A 118 4.56 -1.58 8.00
C PHE A 118 5.79 -1.65 8.90
N SER A 119 6.98 -1.67 8.31
CA SER A 119 8.24 -1.65 9.02
C SER A 119 9.09 -0.48 8.56
N GLU A 120 9.56 0.34 9.49
CA GLU A 120 10.38 1.53 9.17
C GLU A 120 9.73 2.40 8.07
N SER A 121 8.40 2.48 8.05
CA SER A 121 7.64 3.09 6.96
C SER A 121 6.85 4.31 7.44
N LYS A 122 6.43 5.13 6.49
CA LYS A 122 5.63 6.33 6.73
C LYS A 122 4.35 6.28 5.90
N ILE A 123 3.24 6.71 6.47
CA ILE A 123 1.97 6.89 5.77
C ILE A 123 1.55 8.35 5.91
N THR A 124 1.19 9.00 4.82
CA THR A 124 0.69 10.39 4.83
C THR A 124 -0.58 10.49 4.00
N ILE A 125 -1.60 11.11 4.56
CA ILE A 125 -2.79 11.51 3.84
C ILE A 125 -2.48 12.85 3.18
N GLU A 126 -2.54 12.93 1.84
CA GLU A 126 -2.34 14.19 1.08
C GLU A 126 -3.60 15.06 0.98
N GLY A 127 -4.65 14.69 1.70
CA GLY A 127 -5.94 15.33 1.65
C GLY A 127 -6.95 14.57 0.79
N ARG A 128 -8.05 15.22 0.45
CA ARG A 128 -9.15 14.59 -0.32
C ARG A 128 -8.83 14.49 -1.79
N GLY A 129 -9.27 13.39 -2.38
CA GLY A 129 -9.22 13.18 -3.82
C GLY A 129 -10.08 14.19 -4.59
N THR A 130 -9.76 14.40 -5.86
CA THR A 130 -10.51 15.30 -6.74
C THR A 130 -11.96 14.81 -6.88
N GLY A 131 -12.92 15.71 -6.66
CA GLY A 131 -14.35 15.40 -6.75
C GLY A 131 -14.97 14.84 -5.47
N ASP A 132 -14.21 14.59 -4.41
CA ASP A 132 -14.76 14.22 -3.12
C ASP A 132 -15.26 15.45 -2.37
N SER A 133 -16.58 15.63 -2.33
CA SER A 133 -17.26 16.68 -1.57
C SER A 133 -17.86 16.19 -0.25
N GLY A 134 -17.60 14.94 0.12
CA GLY A 134 -18.14 14.30 1.32
C GLY A 134 -17.67 14.99 2.60
N SER A 135 -18.52 15.02 3.63
CA SER A 135 -18.19 15.59 4.95
C SER A 135 -17.55 14.57 5.90
N GLY A 136 -17.40 13.31 5.50
CA GLY A 136 -16.84 12.25 6.32
C GLY A 136 -15.32 12.26 6.39
N ALA A 137 -14.77 11.41 7.25
CA ALA A 137 -13.34 11.29 7.45
C ALA A 137 -12.64 10.53 6.31
N CYS A 138 -11.43 10.97 6.00
CA CYS A 138 -10.43 10.21 5.25
C CYS A 138 -9.50 9.49 6.25
N PHE A 139 -8.94 8.36 5.86
CA PHE A 139 -8.18 7.51 6.77
C PHE A 139 -6.77 7.24 6.25
N GLY A 140 -5.84 6.96 7.15
CA GLY A 140 -4.55 6.38 6.77
C GLY A 140 -4.71 4.94 6.28
N ILE A 141 -5.40 4.12 7.07
CA ILE A 141 -5.73 2.73 6.71
C ILE A 141 -7.19 2.47 7.02
N VAL A 142 -7.88 1.78 6.13
CA VAL A 142 -9.25 1.34 6.35
C VAL A 142 -9.41 -0.13 5.97
N SER A 143 -10.11 -0.89 6.83
CA SER A 143 -10.63 -2.21 6.49
C SER A 143 -12.09 -2.06 6.13
N GLN A 144 -12.50 -2.49 4.95
CA GLN A 144 -13.85 -2.29 4.41
C GLN A 144 -14.90 -3.18 5.09
N LEU A 145 -16.15 -2.76 5.02
CA LEU A 145 -17.31 -3.25 5.76
C LEU A 145 -17.60 -4.76 5.70
N THR A 146 -17.16 -5.44 4.67
CA THR A 146 -17.53 -6.84 4.44
C THR A 146 -16.37 -7.80 4.64
N VAL A 147 -15.27 -7.29 5.21
CA VAL A 147 -14.04 -8.07 5.35
C VAL A 147 -13.69 -8.30 6.81
N ASP A 148 -13.41 -9.54 7.15
CA ASP A 148 -13.16 -10.00 8.51
C ASP A 148 -11.71 -10.49 8.71
N GLU A 149 -11.31 -10.61 9.96
CA GLU A 149 -10.02 -11.18 10.38
C GLU A 149 -8.80 -10.44 9.78
N ASN A 150 -8.90 -9.12 9.64
CA ASN A 150 -7.79 -8.31 9.16
C ASN A 150 -6.89 -7.82 10.30
N THR A 151 -5.60 -7.83 10.04
CA THR A 151 -4.58 -7.41 11.00
C THR A 151 -3.71 -6.30 10.40
N VAL A 152 -3.42 -5.28 11.19
CA VAL A 152 -2.52 -4.20 10.82
C VAL A 152 -1.38 -4.11 11.84
N ASN A 153 -0.14 -4.23 11.38
CA ASN A 153 1.04 -4.18 12.22
C ASN A 153 1.90 -2.95 11.89
N PHE A 154 2.33 -2.23 12.91
CA PHE A 154 3.30 -1.13 12.78
C PHE A 154 4.56 -1.44 13.57
N ILE A 155 5.70 -1.45 12.91
CA ILE A 155 7.02 -1.64 13.52
C ILE A 155 7.88 -0.45 13.12
N ASN A 156 8.24 0.40 14.09
CA ASN A 156 9.03 1.62 13.85
C ASN A 156 8.47 2.50 12.72
N SER A 157 7.15 2.52 12.58
CA SER A 157 6.45 3.19 11.49
C SER A 157 5.60 4.35 12.01
N ARG A 158 5.34 5.33 11.14
CA ARG A 158 4.59 6.54 11.50
C ARG A 158 3.48 6.82 10.51
N MET A 159 2.38 7.36 11.04
CA MET A 159 1.27 7.86 10.25
C MET A 159 1.11 9.35 10.50
N TYR A 160 1.02 10.12 9.42
CA TYR A 160 0.82 11.56 9.47
C TYR A 160 -0.55 11.91 8.91
N MET A 161 -1.25 12.72 9.66
CA MET A 161 -2.55 13.25 9.31
C MET A 161 -2.44 14.78 9.31
N SER A 162 -3.03 15.42 8.33
CA SER A 162 -3.20 16.86 8.33
C SER A 162 -4.43 17.24 9.18
N GLU A 163 -4.83 18.47 9.20
CA GLU A 163 -5.92 18.94 10.05
C GLU A 163 -7.30 18.51 9.56
N GLY A 164 -8.26 18.36 10.47
CA GLY A 164 -9.69 18.28 10.18
C GLY A 164 -10.29 16.89 10.14
N PHE A 165 -10.63 16.39 8.95
CA PHE A 165 -11.42 15.17 8.79
C PHE A 165 -10.61 13.89 8.60
N GLU A 166 -9.34 13.92 8.93
CA GLU A 166 -8.44 12.79 8.74
C GLU A 166 -8.34 11.94 10.00
N ARG A 167 -8.24 10.63 9.82
CA ARG A 167 -8.11 9.65 10.89
C ARG A 167 -7.07 8.59 10.54
N GLY A 168 -6.42 8.05 11.56
CA GLY A 168 -5.36 7.06 11.37
C GLY A 168 -5.88 5.72 10.84
N LEU A 169 -6.63 5.00 11.65
CA LEU A 169 -7.06 3.63 11.38
C LEU A 169 -8.57 3.49 11.55
N ALA A 170 -9.22 2.77 10.66
CA ALA A 170 -10.61 2.39 10.80
C ALA A 170 -10.83 0.94 10.41
N PHE A 171 -11.49 0.20 11.28
CA PHE A 171 -12.16 -1.04 10.95
C PHE A 171 -13.65 -0.75 10.85
N ARG A 172 -14.27 -1.14 9.76
CA ARG A 172 -15.70 -0.95 9.54
C ARG A 172 -16.40 -2.27 9.74
N ASP A 173 -17.42 -2.28 10.59
CA ASP A 173 -18.41 -3.33 10.66
C ASP A 173 -19.65 -2.95 9.82
N GLY A 174 -20.47 -3.92 9.48
CA GLY A 174 -21.62 -3.74 8.58
C GLY A 174 -22.72 -2.77 9.06
N GLY A 175 -22.54 -2.08 10.18
CA GLY A 175 -23.57 -1.23 10.80
C GLY A 175 -23.12 0.17 11.19
N GLY A 176 -21.87 0.53 11.03
CA GLY A 176 -21.37 1.84 11.42
C GLY A 176 -19.85 1.92 11.57
N LEU A 177 -19.36 3.10 11.84
CA LEU A 177 -17.95 3.30 12.16
C LEU A 177 -17.64 2.67 13.52
N GLY A 178 -17.04 1.49 13.52
CA GLY A 178 -16.46 0.91 14.73
C GLY A 178 -15.48 1.92 15.35
N ARG A 179 -15.62 2.21 16.62
CA ARG A 179 -14.66 3.06 17.33
C ARG A 179 -13.38 2.25 17.53
N SER A 180 -12.27 2.73 16.98
CA SER A 180 -10.96 2.32 17.44
C SER A 180 -10.71 2.97 18.81
N GLU A 181 -10.47 2.17 19.82
CA GLU A 181 -9.90 2.61 21.09
C GLU A 181 -8.38 2.78 20.96
#